data_fd4aeb5f0486779817058d5d9b5b7371
#
_entry.id   fd4aeb5f0486779817058d5d9b5b7371
#
_cell.length_a   1.000
_cell.length_b   1.000
_cell.length_c   1.000
_cell.angle_alpha   90.00
_cell.angle_beta   90.00
_cell.angle_gamma   90.00
#
_symmetry.space_group_name_H-M   'P 1'
#
loop_
_entity.id
_entity.type
_entity.pdbx_description
1 polymer ?
#
loop_
_entity_poly.entity_id
_entity_poly.type
_entity_poly.pdbx_seq_one_letter_code
_entity_poly.pdbx_strand_id
1 'polypeptide(L)'
;QPKFLIQFLRQSFDSWQKYAPVLDKDLNKLRNAYFEAKKPINDAIKKQEQIVIKTKESLIEKVNAISDEDNDICIKKFNDLKNEWKKAGSAGRKTDNKLWDKFNKSADRFFNAKKEIIDAELITANKLLSQVNTNEISIKEATKSLANLKNISKTKEFNSIQRQFNKKNKEQELKLKQIKVDSYASLLDA
;
A
#
# COMPACT_ATOMS: atom_id res chain seq x y z
N GLN A 1 21.55 -20.73 -9.29
CA GLN A 1 20.84 -19.56 -8.73
C GLN A 1 21.67 -18.31 -8.97
N PRO A 2 21.09 -17.19 -9.45
CA PRO A 2 21.85 -15.98 -9.82
C PRO A 2 22.70 -15.41 -8.68
N LYS A 3 22.20 -15.48 -7.45
CA LYS A 3 22.92 -14.99 -6.26
C LYS A 3 24.26 -15.71 -6.06
N PHE A 4 24.27 -17.03 -6.27
CA PHE A 4 25.49 -17.83 -6.15
C PHE A 4 26.51 -17.42 -7.21
N LEU A 5 26.08 -17.25 -8.47
CA LEU A 5 26.96 -16.84 -9.56
C LEU A 5 27.55 -15.44 -9.34
N ILE A 6 26.75 -14.50 -8.84
CA ILE A 6 27.20 -13.13 -8.52
C ILE A 6 28.23 -13.18 -7.37
N GLN A 7 27.96 -13.97 -6.33
CA GLN A 7 28.89 -14.14 -5.20
C GLN A 7 30.19 -14.79 -5.67
N PHE A 8 30.11 -15.84 -6.49
CA PHE A 8 31.27 -16.50 -7.08
C PHE A 8 32.13 -15.52 -7.87
N LEU A 9 31.52 -14.68 -8.74
CA LEU A 9 32.24 -13.66 -9.51
C LEU A 9 32.93 -12.63 -8.60
N ARG A 10 32.31 -12.25 -7.50
CA ARG A 10 32.93 -11.33 -6.51
C ARG A 10 34.14 -12.00 -5.84
N GLN A 11 33.98 -13.21 -5.35
CA GLN A 11 35.08 -13.94 -4.71
C GLN A 11 36.23 -14.23 -5.68
N SER A 12 35.94 -14.55 -6.94
CA SER A 12 36.96 -14.75 -7.98
C SER A 12 37.73 -13.46 -8.28
N PHE A 13 37.05 -12.30 -8.22
CA PHE A 13 37.73 -10.99 -8.39
C PHE A 13 38.62 -10.68 -7.20
N ASP A 14 38.15 -10.89 -5.96
CA ASP A 14 38.93 -10.68 -4.75
C ASP A 14 40.18 -11.60 -4.74
N SER A 15 40.04 -12.84 -5.20
CA SER A 15 41.13 -13.77 -5.35
C SER A 15 42.13 -13.34 -6.42
N TRP A 16 41.62 -12.85 -7.57
CA TRP A 16 42.44 -12.30 -8.64
C TRP A 16 43.32 -11.17 -8.14
N GLN A 17 42.78 -10.23 -7.34
CA GLN A 17 43.54 -9.08 -6.83
C GLN A 17 44.69 -9.48 -5.92
N LYS A 18 44.63 -10.63 -5.25
CA LYS A 18 45.71 -11.11 -4.38
C LYS A 18 47.01 -11.46 -5.14
N TYR A 19 46.92 -11.68 -6.44
CA TYR A 19 48.09 -12.00 -7.28
C TYR A 19 48.68 -10.76 -7.97
N ALA A 20 48.20 -9.58 -7.69
CA ALA A 20 48.81 -8.33 -8.13
C ALA A 20 49.98 -7.92 -7.20
N PRO A 21 51.02 -7.23 -7.70
CA PRO A 21 51.23 -6.83 -9.09
C PRO A 21 51.81 -7.96 -9.97
N VAL A 22 51.47 -7.95 -11.26
CA VAL A 22 52.05 -8.82 -12.28
C VAL A 22 52.89 -7.99 -13.23
N LEU A 23 53.80 -8.62 -13.99
CA LEU A 23 54.64 -7.97 -14.98
C LEU A 23 53.78 -7.31 -16.09
N ASP A 24 54.06 -6.07 -16.48
CA ASP A 24 53.28 -5.31 -17.44
C ASP A 24 53.07 -6.06 -18.79
N LYS A 25 54.08 -6.79 -19.25
CA LYS A 25 54.01 -7.59 -20.46
C LYS A 25 52.95 -8.70 -20.40
N ASP A 26 52.65 -9.22 -19.22
CA ASP A 26 51.71 -10.32 -19.03
C ASP A 26 50.34 -9.83 -18.62
N LEU A 27 50.22 -8.59 -18.13
CA LEU A 27 49.00 -8.01 -17.57
C LEU A 27 47.81 -8.07 -18.52
N ASN A 28 48.02 -7.68 -19.80
CA ASN A 28 46.93 -7.66 -20.79
C ASN A 28 46.48 -9.08 -21.16
N LYS A 29 47.39 -10.02 -21.27
CA LYS A 29 47.10 -11.42 -21.54
C LYS A 29 46.28 -12.05 -20.42
N LEU A 30 46.69 -11.85 -19.19
CA LEU A 30 45.98 -12.35 -17.98
C LEU A 30 44.63 -11.70 -17.82
N ARG A 31 44.53 -10.40 -18.05
CA ARG A 31 43.24 -9.66 -17.99
C ARG A 31 42.26 -10.19 -19.02
N ASN A 32 42.70 -10.40 -20.26
CA ASN A 32 41.85 -10.97 -21.31
C ASN A 32 41.39 -12.38 -20.97
N ALA A 33 42.31 -13.25 -20.52
CA ALA A 33 41.98 -14.59 -20.08
C ALA A 33 40.94 -14.62 -18.94
N TYR A 34 41.06 -13.73 -17.96
CA TYR A 34 40.11 -13.58 -16.88
C TYR A 34 38.73 -13.11 -17.37
N PHE A 35 38.68 -12.15 -18.30
CA PHE A 35 37.42 -11.70 -18.88
C PHE A 35 36.73 -12.76 -19.69
N GLU A 36 37.47 -13.53 -20.53
CA GLU A 36 36.93 -14.66 -21.29
C GLU A 36 36.40 -15.76 -20.38
N ALA A 37 37.10 -16.08 -19.28
CA ALA A 37 36.66 -17.08 -18.32
C ALA A 37 35.36 -16.67 -17.60
N LYS A 38 35.13 -15.35 -17.40
CA LYS A 38 33.90 -14.83 -16.76
C LYS A 38 32.71 -14.72 -17.72
N LYS A 39 32.94 -14.66 -19.02
CA LYS A 39 31.90 -14.40 -20.01
C LYS A 39 30.72 -15.38 -19.93
N PRO A 40 30.89 -16.70 -19.86
CA PRO A 40 29.76 -17.65 -19.79
C PRO A 40 28.94 -17.46 -18.53
N ILE A 41 29.58 -17.07 -17.40
CA ILE A 41 28.86 -16.82 -16.14
C ILE A 41 28.05 -15.52 -16.23
N ASN A 42 28.63 -14.45 -16.80
CA ASN A 42 27.92 -13.19 -17.03
C ASN A 42 26.73 -13.39 -17.98
N ASP A 43 26.90 -14.19 -19.03
CA ASP A 43 25.83 -14.49 -19.99
C ASP A 43 24.70 -15.30 -19.33
N ALA A 44 25.03 -16.25 -18.46
CA ALA A 44 24.04 -16.98 -17.67
C ALA A 44 23.26 -16.05 -16.72
N ILE A 45 23.94 -15.11 -16.05
CA ILE A 45 23.30 -14.10 -15.19
C ILE A 45 22.35 -13.23 -16.02
N LYS A 46 22.82 -12.67 -17.14
CA LYS A 46 22.01 -11.83 -18.04
C LYS A 46 20.78 -12.57 -18.57
N LYS A 47 20.95 -13.84 -18.98
CA LYS A 47 19.83 -14.68 -19.43
C LYS A 47 18.78 -14.85 -18.34
N GLN A 48 19.21 -15.10 -17.10
CA GLN A 48 18.29 -15.22 -15.97
C GLN A 48 17.61 -13.89 -15.63
N GLU A 49 18.34 -12.77 -15.67
CA GLU A 49 17.76 -11.43 -15.48
C GLU A 49 16.68 -11.13 -16.52
N GLN A 50 16.89 -11.50 -17.79
CA GLN A 50 15.91 -11.33 -18.87
C GLN A 50 14.63 -12.14 -18.60
N ILE A 51 14.73 -13.35 -18.07
CA ILE A 51 13.57 -14.15 -17.67
C ILE A 51 12.79 -13.44 -16.57
N VAL A 52 13.50 -12.93 -15.56
CA VAL A 52 12.86 -12.18 -14.44
C VAL A 52 12.19 -10.91 -14.95
N ILE A 53 12.84 -10.16 -15.86
CA ILE A 53 12.26 -8.96 -16.48
C ILE A 53 10.93 -9.28 -17.14
N LYS A 54 10.91 -10.29 -18.04
CA LYS A 54 9.70 -10.72 -18.74
C LYS A 54 8.58 -11.13 -17.76
N THR A 55 8.93 -11.87 -16.70
CA THR A 55 7.97 -12.26 -15.68
C THR A 55 7.37 -11.03 -14.98
N LYS A 56 8.20 -10.04 -14.62
CA LYS A 56 7.74 -8.81 -13.97
C LYS A 56 6.94 -7.91 -14.91
N GLU A 57 7.29 -7.83 -16.17
CA GLU A 57 6.50 -7.13 -17.19
C GLU A 57 5.12 -7.76 -17.36
N SER A 58 5.04 -9.10 -17.42
CA SER A 58 3.75 -9.80 -17.45
C SER A 58 2.92 -9.54 -16.19
N LEU A 59 3.53 -9.40 -15.01
CA LEU A 59 2.81 -9.01 -13.80
C LEU A 59 2.27 -7.58 -13.88
N ILE A 60 3.01 -6.64 -14.48
CA ILE A 60 2.52 -5.27 -14.73
C ILE A 60 1.31 -5.30 -15.67
N GLU A 61 1.36 -6.10 -16.74
CA GLU A 61 0.24 -6.26 -17.66
C GLU A 61 -0.99 -6.85 -16.96
N LYS A 62 -0.81 -7.84 -16.08
CA LYS A 62 -1.90 -8.39 -15.27
C LYS A 62 -2.52 -7.33 -14.35
N VAL A 63 -1.72 -6.44 -13.72
CA VAL A 63 -2.25 -5.32 -12.92
C VAL A 63 -3.05 -4.36 -13.81
N ASN A 64 -2.55 -4.03 -15.00
CA ASN A 64 -3.25 -3.15 -15.93
C ASN A 64 -4.58 -3.75 -16.40
N ALA A 65 -4.65 -5.08 -16.53
CA ALA A 65 -5.84 -5.81 -16.95
C ALA A 65 -6.88 -6.00 -15.82
N ILE A 66 -6.57 -5.63 -14.57
CA ILE A 66 -7.56 -5.70 -13.49
C ILE A 66 -8.68 -4.70 -13.82
N SER A 67 -9.87 -5.21 -14.04
CA SER A 67 -11.11 -4.42 -14.19
C SER A 67 -12.16 -5.07 -13.30
N ASP A 68 -12.58 -4.36 -12.27
CA ASP A 68 -13.65 -4.77 -11.37
C ASP A 68 -14.34 -3.50 -10.87
N GLU A 69 -15.64 -3.58 -10.60
CA GLU A 69 -16.41 -2.45 -10.07
C GLU A 69 -16.08 -2.19 -8.60
N ASP A 70 -15.63 -3.22 -7.88
CA ASP A 70 -15.27 -3.13 -6.47
C ASP A 70 -13.75 -2.89 -6.31
N ASN A 71 -13.41 -1.71 -5.80
CA ASN A 71 -12.02 -1.33 -5.53
C ASN A 71 -11.32 -2.23 -4.50
N ASP A 72 -12.03 -2.81 -3.54
CA ASP A 72 -11.43 -3.70 -2.55
C ASP A 72 -11.03 -5.03 -3.20
N ILE A 73 -11.81 -5.51 -4.17
CA ILE A 73 -11.46 -6.68 -4.99
C ILE A 73 -10.23 -6.37 -5.85
N CYS A 74 -10.18 -5.19 -6.48
CA CYS A 74 -9.02 -4.76 -7.26
C CYS A 74 -7.74 -4.70 -6.41
N ILE A 75 -7.82 -4.11 -5.23
CA ILE A 75 -6.69 -4.01 -4.29
C ILE A 75 -6.26 -5.40 -3.81
N LYS A 76 -7.20 -6.32 -3.57
CA LYS A 76 -6.87 -7.71 -3.21
C LYS A 76 -6.13 -8.41 -4.34
N LYS A 77 -6.63 -8.35 -5.58
CA LYS A 77 -5.98 -8.90 -6.77
C LYS A 77 -4.56 -8.33 -6.96
N PHE A 78 -4.39 -7.02 -6.76
CA PHE A 78 -3.07 -6.38 -6.79
C PHE A 78 -2.13 -6.92 -5.71
N ASN A 79 -2.60 -7.12 -4.48
CA ASN A 79 -1.79 -7.68 -3.40
C ASN A 79 -1.37 -9.13 -3.69
N ASP A 80 -2.20 -9.92 -4.35
CA ASP A 80 -1.85 -11.28 -4.78
C ASP A 80 -0.73 -11.23 -5.84
N LEU A 81 -0.84 -10.36 -6.85
CA LEU A 81 0.22 -10.13 -7.84
C LEU A 81 1.51 -9.58 -7.20
N LYS A 82 1.42 -8.77 -6.15
CA LYS A 82 2.56 -8.30 -5.37
C LYS A 82 3.29 -9.46 -4.65
N ASN A 83 2.57 -10.48 -4.23
CA ASN A 83 3.17 -11.69 -3.67
C ASN A 83 3.87 -12.53 -4.75
N GLU A 84 3.30 -12.62 -5.98
CA GLU A 84 3.96 -13.23 -7.13
C GLU A 84 5.24 -12.45 -7.51
N TRP A 85 5.19 -11.11 -7.48
CA TRP A 85 6.35 -10.25 -7.72
C TRP A 85 7.54 -10.57 -6.82
N LYS A 86 7.28 -10.79 -5.51
CA LYS A 86 8.33 -11.15 -4.54
C LYS A 86 9.00 -12.49 -4.89
N LYS A 87 8.25 -13.41 -5.49
CA LYS A 87 8.76 -14.74 -5.89
C LYS A 87 9.53 -14.72 -7.22
N ALA A 88 9.31 -13.73 -8.07
CA ALA A 88 9.91 -13.63 -9.39
C ALA A 88 11.44 -13.50 -9.38
N GLY A 89 12.03 -13.06 -8.27
CA GLY A 89 13.48 -12.88 -8.14
C GLY A 89 13.95 -11.47 -8.49
N SER A 90 15.25 -11.31 -8.79
CA SER A 90 15.86 -10.02 -9.09
C SER A 90 16.38 -9.94 -10.51
N ALA A 91 16.11 -8.82 -11.18
CA ALA A 91 16.61 -8.43 -12.49
C ALA A 91 17.73 -7.37 -12.41
N GLY A 92 18.41 -7.30 -11.25
CA GLY A 92 19.38 -6.25 -10.96
C GLY A 92 18.72 -4.96 -10.42
N ARG A 93 19.42 -4.31 -9.47
CA ARG A 93 18.86 -3.19 -8.66
C ARG A 93 18.24 -2.08 -9.49
N LYS A 94 18.93 -1.62 -10.53
CA LYS A 94 18.47 -0.49 -11.36
C LYS A 94 17.20 -0.84 -12.15
N THR A 95 17.17 -2.03 -12.71
CA THR A 95 16.03 -2.55 -13.50
C THR A 95 14.85 -2.85 -12.58
N ASP A 96 15.11 -3.50 -11.44
CA ASP A 96 14.08 -3.80 -10.44
C ASP A 96 13.35 -2.55 -9.94
N ASN A 97 14.09 -1.47 -9.65
CA ASN A 97 13.48 -0.22 -9.22
C ASN A 97 12.54 0.35 -10.30
N LYS A 98 13.00 0.40 -11.56
CA LYS A 98 12.17 0.90 -12.67
C LYS A 98 10.90 0.07 -12.89
N LEU A 99 11.03 -1.25 -12.82
CA LEU A 99 9.87 -2.15 -12.97
C LEU A 99 8.92 -2.04 -11.79
N TRP A 100 9.46 -1.88 -10.57
CA TRP A 100 8.68 -1.69 -9.36
C TRP A 100 7.86 -0.40 -9.40
N ASP A 101 8.46 0.70 -9.85
CA ASP A 101 7.76 1.97 -10.02
C ASP A 101 6.61 1.86 -11.02
N LYS A 102 6.84 1.16 -12.15
CA LYS A 102 5.78 0.89 -13.13
C LYS A 102 4.66 0.03 -12.52
N PHE A 103 5.02 -1.02 -11.79
CA PHE A 103 4.07 -1.93 -11.14
C PHE A 103 3.17 -1.19 -10.15
N ASN A 104 3.74 -0.31 -9.31
CA ASN A 104 2.95 0.48 -8.36
C ASN A 104 2.08 1.51 -9.07
N LYS A 105 2.61 2.26 -10.06
CA LYS A 105 1.83 3.22 -10.84
C LYS A 105 0.62 2.59 -11.52
N SER A 106 0.74 1.33 -11.97
CA SER A 106 -0.40 0.60 -12.55
C SER A 106 -1.55 0.39 -11.55
N ALA A 107 -1.26 0.40 -10.26
CA ALA A 107 -2.24 0.21 -9.19
C ALA A 107 -2.76 1.54 -8.58
N ASP A 108 -2.11 2.67 -8.85
CA ASP A 108 -2.47 3.98 -8.26
C ASP A 108 -3.95 4.31 -8.43
N ARG A 109 -4.54 3.93 -9.57
CA ARG A 109 -5.97 4.14 -9.87
C ARG A 109 -6.90 3.51 -8.82
N PHE A 110 -6.56 2.32 -8.29
CA PHE A 110 -7.40 1.64 -7.30
C PHE A 110 -7.33 2.34 -5.94
N PHE A 111 -6.11 2.76 -5.56
CA PHE A 111 -5.89 3.44 -4.28
C PHE A 111 -6.45 4.86 -4.31
N ASN A 112 -6.33 5.58 -5.42
CA ASN A 112 -6.90 6.91 -5.59
C ASN A 112 -8.44 6.86 -5.57
N ALA A 113 -9.06 5.94 -6.31
CA ALA A 113 -10.51 5.76 -6.29
C ALA A 113 -11.02 5.41 -4.87
N LYS A 114 -10.32 4.52 -4.14
CA LYS A 114 -10.67 4.22 -2.75
C LYS A 114 -10.51 5.44 -1.84
N LYS A 115 -9.46 6.23 -2.02
CA LYS A 115 -9.25 7.46 -1.26
C LYS A 115 -10.37 8.47 -1.50
N GLU A 116 -10.77 8.68 -2.75
CA GLU A 116 -11.88 9.57 -3.10
C GLU A 116 -13.19 9.16 -2.43
N ILE A 117 -13.50 7.85 -2.38
CA ILE A 117 -14.67 7.33 -1.67
C ILE A 117 -14.58 7.63 -0.16
N ILE A 118 -13.41 7.37 0.45
CA ILE A 118 -13.18 7.66 1.86
C ILE A 118 -13.35 9.15 2.15
N ASP A 119 -12.76 10.02 1.34
CA ASP A 119 -12.84 11.47 1.50
C ASP A 119 -14.30 11.96 1.37
N ALA A 120 -15.06 11.45 0.40
CA ALA A 120 -16.48 11.77 0.24
C ALA A 120 -17.34 11.31 1.43
N GLU A 121 -17.10 10.10 1.95
CA GLU A 121 -17.79 9.62 3.15
C GLU A 121 -17.43 10.43 4.40
N LEU A 122 -16.16 10.87 4.56
CA LEU A 122 -15.74 11.74 5.65
C LEU A 122 -16.40 13.13 5.58
N ILE A 123 -16.52 13.71 4.39
CA ILE A 123 -17.25 14.96 4.18
C ILE A 123 -18.72 14.78 4.60
N THR A 124 -19.34 13.68 4.20
CA THR A 124 -20.72 13.34 4.57
C THR A 124 -20.88 13.19 6.08
N ALA A 125 -19.95 12.48 6.75
CA ALA A 125 -19.97 12.30 8.20
C ALA A 125 -19.82 13.62 8.96
N ASN A 126 -18.92 14.51 8.51
CA ASN A 126 -18.77 15.85 9.08
C ASN A 126 -20.01 16.72 8.87
N LYS A 127 -20.65 16.63 7.69
CA LYS A 127 -21.90 17.32 7.43
C LYS A 127 -23.02 16.87 8.38
N LEU A 128 -23.19 15.57 8.58
CA LEU A 128 -24.13 15.02 9.54
C LEU A 128 -23.87 15.54 10.97
N LEU A 129 -22.61 15.61 11.38
CA LEU A 129 -22.24 16.15 12.68
C LEU A 129 -22.60 17.64 12.80
N SER A 130 -22.36 18.43 11.75
CA SER A 130 -22.77 19.84 11.69
C SER A 130 -24.28 19.99 11.81
N GLN A 131 -25.06 19.22 11.08
CA GLN A 131 -26.52 19.25 11.10
C GLN A 131 -27.11 18.85 12.47
N VAL A 132 -26.48 17.91 13.16
CA VAL A 132 -26.84 17.60 14.56
C VAL A 132 -26.48 18.76 15.50
N ASN A 133 -25.37 19.44 15.25
CA ASN A 133 -24.97 20.61 16.05
C ASN A 133 -25.91 21.79 15.89
N THR A 134 -26.47 22.01 14.71
CA THR A 134 -27.46 23.04 14.40
C THR A 134 -28.91 22.62 14.71
N ASN A 135 -29.10 21.38 15.19
CA ASN A 135 -30.44 20.77 15.46
C ASN A 135 -31.31 20.62 14.18
N GLU A 136 -30.71 20.60 12.98
CA GLU A 136 -31.43 20.38 11.72
C GLU A 136 -31.91 18.92 11.60
N ILE A 137 -31.13 17.98 12.12
CA ILE A 137 -31.48 16.56 12.14
C ILE A 137 -31.33 15.99 13.55
N SER A 138 -32.06 14.94 13.87
CA SER A 138 -31.92 14.23 15.14
C SER A 138 -30.66 13.40 15.20
N ILE A 139 -30.10 13.20 16.39
CA ILE A 139 -28.93 12.32 16.60
C ILE A 139 -29.24 10.91 16.13
N LYS A 140 -30.48 10.43 16.31
CA LYS A 140 -30.91 9.09 15.90
C LYS A 140 -30.88 8.91 14.38
N GLU A 141 -31.34 9.88 13.61
CA GLU A 141 -31.26 9.89 12.14
C GLU A 141 -29.81 9.96 11.65
N ALA A 142 -29.03 10.86 12.23
CA ALA A 142 -27.60 10.99 11.89
C ALA A 142 -26.82 9.70 12.17
N THR A 143 -27.07 9.04 13.30
CA THR A 143 -26.43 7.76 13.65
C THR A 143 -26.80 6.66 12.66
N LYS A 144 -28.07 6.62 12.22
CA LYS A 144 -28.53 5.67 11.20
C LYS A 144 -27.84 5.92 9.85
N SER A 145 -27.69 7.20 9.47
CA SER A 145 -26.98 7.59 8.23
C SER A 145 -25.48 7.29 8.31
N LEU A 146 -24.84 7.52 9.47
CA LEU A 146 -23.43 7.17 9.72
C LEU A 146 -23.17 5.67 9.59
N ALA A 147 -24.09 4.82 9.97
CA ALA A 147 -23.94 3.36 9.88
C ALA A 147 -23.86 2.86 8.41
N ASN A 148 -24.30 3.67 7.45
CA ASN A 148 -24.21 3.35 6.03
C ASN A 148 -22.83 3.68 5.43
N LEU A 149 -21.99 4.46 6.13
CA LEU A 149 -20.64 4.85 5.68
C LEU A 149 -19.63 3.77 6.06
N LYS A 150 -19.43 2.81 5.16
CA LYS A 150 -18.66 1.59 5.45
C LYS A 150 -17.16 1.76 5.28
N ASN A 151 -16.72 2.62 4.34
CA ASN A 151 -15.32 2.76 3.97
C ASN A 151 -14.49 3.52 4.99
N ILE A 152 -15.11 4.39 5.78
CA ILE A 152 -14.44 5.22 6.81
C ILE A 152 -14.40 4.56 8.19
N SER A 153 -15.10 3.46 8.42
CA SER A 153 -15.29 2.85 9.74
C SER A 153 -14.00 2.56 10.53
N LYS A 154 -12.86 2.41 9.84
CA LYS A 154 -11.55 2.13 10.44
C LYS A 154 -10.63 3.37 10.47
N THR A 155 -11.08 4.53 10.02
CA THR A 155 -10.28 5.75 10.00
C THR A 155 -10.25 6.42 11.37
N LYS A 156 -9.16 7.14 11.68
CA LYS A 156 -9.03 7.89 12.93
C LYS A 156 -10.01 9.06 12.99
N GLU A 157 -10.23 9.68 11.84
CA GLU A 157 -11.15 10.80 11.65
C GLU A 157 -12.58 10.39 11.99
N PHE A 158 -13.04 9.25 11.48
CA PHE A 158 -14.37 8.71 11.79
C PHE A 158 -14.53 8.39 13.27
N ASN A 159 -13.51 7.79 13.89
CA ASN A 159 -13.53 7.53 15.33
C ASN A 159 -13.68 8.82 16.16
N SER A 160 -13.06 9.92 15.70
CA SER A 160 -13.22 11.24 16.33
C SER A 160 -14.65 11.77 16.18
N ILE A 161 -15.22 11.69 14.98
CA ILE A 161 -16.60 12.07 14.69
C ILE A 161 -17.57 11.24 15.55
N GLN A 162 -17.39 9.93 15.61
CA GLN A 162 -18.23 9.04 16.41
C GLN A 162 -18.20 9.36 17.90
N ARG A 163 -17.02 9.73 18.45
CA ARG A 163 -16.91 10.21 19.84
C ARG A 163 -17.72 11.49 20.08
N GLN A 164 -17.74 12.41 19.14
CA GLN A 164 -18.52 13.64 19.24
C GLN A 164 -20.03 13.35 19.21
N PHE A 165 -20.49 12.45 18.35
CA PHE A 165 -21.86 11.97 18.35
C PHE A 165 -22.26 11.34 19.69
N ASN A 166 -21.42 10.45 20.20
CA ASN A 166 -21.68 9.78 21.49
C ASN A 166 -21.75 10.78 22.65
N LYS A 167 -20.90 11.81 22.66
CA LYS A 167 -20.92 12.87 23.65
C LYS A 167 -22.25 13.65 23.59
N LYS A 168 -22.66 14.05 22.38
CA LYS A 168 -23.93 14.77 22.20
C LYS A 168 -25.14 13.92 22.57
N ASN A 169 -25.13 12.64 22.25
CA ASN A 169 -26.22 11.74 22.64
C ASN A 169 -26.37 11.69 24.18
N LYS A 170 -25.26 11.54 24.89
CA LYS A 170 -25.25 11.56 26.35
C LYS A 170 -25.77 12.90 26.92
N GLU A 171 -25.36 14.01 26.33
CA GLU A 171 -25.83 15.33 26.76
C GLU A 171 -27.34 15.49 26.54
N GLN A 172 -27.89 15.01 25.42
CA GLN A 172 -29.33 15.01 25.19
C GLN A 172 -30.09 14.09 26.15
N GLU A 173 -29.59 12.90 26.43
CA GLU A 173 -30.17 11.98 27.39
C GLU A 173 -30.22 12.57 28.79
N LEU A 174 -29.16 13.25 29.21
CA LEU A 174 -29.12 13.94 30.52
C LEU A 174 -30.13 15.07 30.59
N LYS A 175 -30.23 15.90 29.53
CA LYS A 175 -31.24 16.98 29.47
C LYS A 175 -32.67 16.44 29.55
N LEU A 176 -32.96 15.35 28.81
CA LEU A 176 -34.28 14.73 28.88
C LEU A 176 -34.61 14.13 30.23
N LYS A 177 -33.62 13.57 30.93
CA LYS A 177 -33.80 13.10 32.34
C LYS A 177 -34.08 14.26 33.26
N GLN A 178 -33.35 15.38 33.15
CA GLN A 178 -33.56 16.55 33.97
C GLN A 178 -34.94 17.14 33.76
N ILE A 179 -35.39 17.33 32.53
CA ILE A 179 -36.74 17.82 32.19
C ILE A 179 -37.83 16.93 32.82
N LYS A 180 -37.64 15.61 32.82
CA LYS A 180 -38.58 14.68 33.47
C LYS A 180 -38.60 14.88 34.99
N VAL A 181 -37.43 15.01 35.63
CA VAL A 181 -37.33 15.26 37.08
C VAL A 181 -38.00 16.56 37.44
N ASP A 182 -37.72 17.64 36.69
CA ASP A 182 -38.31 18.96 36.94
C ASP A 182 -39.85 18.94 36.73
N SER A 183 -40.33 18.19 35.73
CA SER A 183 -41.76 17.98 35.49
C SER A 183 -42.45 17.23 36.65
N TYR A 184 -41.80 16.20 37.20
CA TYR A 184 -42.36 15.47 38.36
C TYR A 184 -42.33 16.33 39.63
N ALA A 185 -41.27 17.14 39.85
CA ALA A 185 -41.20 18.05 41.00
C ALA A 185 -42.33 19.09 40.95
N SER A 186 -42.60 19.69 39.80
CA SER A 186 -43.70 20.66 39.62
C SER A 186 -45.10 20.07 39.83
N LEU A 187 -45.26 18.76 39.63
CA LEU A 187 -46.54 18.06 39.90
C LEU A 187 -46.74 17.74 41.39
N LEU A 188 -45.65 17.69 42.17
CA LEU A 188 -45.72 17.44 43.62
C LEU A 188 -45.94 18.73 44.43
N ASP A 189 -45.58 19.88 43.82
CA ASP A 189 -45.75 21.22 44.46
C ASP A 189 -47.12 21.87 44.12
N ALA A 190 -47.97 21.21 43.31
CA ALA A 190 -49.32 21.67 42.92
C ALA A 190 -50.40 20.91 43.70
#